data_aece0e57bad53222c6ab383a53fa999f
#
_entry.id   aece0e57bad53222c6ab383a53fa999f
#
_cell.length_a   1.000
_cell.length_b   1.000
_cell.length_c   1.000
_cell.angle_alpha   90.00
_cell.angle_beta   90.00
_cell.angle_gamma   90.00
#
_symmetry.space_group_name_H-M   'P 1'
#
loop_
_entity.id
_entity.type
_entity.pdbx_description
1 polymer ?
#
loop_
_entity_poly.entity_id
_entity_poly.type
_entity_poly.pdbx_seq_one_letter_code
_entity_poly.pdbx_strand_id
1 'polypeptide(L)'
;MDWLKIRTAITEYFAKYKFVLLIIVLGIILMLIPTEEKQEKIPVLPSITGTEADMEEKLENILGQIRGVGKVDVMITEQTGAETIYQADEDSAEGETNRSVKRKTVIVSGNGTQSGLVQTVTPPTYLGAIIVCQGGGSQSVKLAVANAVSAATGITLDRISVLEMK
;
A
#
# COMPACT_ATOMS: atom_id res chain seq x y z
N MET A 1 5.83 57.76 33.20
CA MET A 1 5.30 56.85 32.16
C MET A 1 4.30 55.93 32.85
N ASP A 2 3.01 56.21 32.70
CA ASP A 2 1.92 55.78 33.60
C ASP A 2 1.46 54.33 33.31
N TRP A 3 2.20 53.35 33.76
CA TRP A 3 1.83 51.93 33.70
C TRP A 3 0.50 51.62 34.45
N LEU A 4 0.18 52.43 35.48
CA LEU A 4 -1.05 52.27 36.26
C LEU A 4 -2.33 52.65 35.46
N LYS A 5 -2.26 53.66 34.60
CA LYS A 5 -3.43 54.09 33.77
C LYS A 5 -3.70 53.12 32.65
N ILE A 6 -2.70 52.42 32.16
CA ILE A 6 -2.89 51.40 31.11
C ILE A 6 -3.57 50.16 31.70
N ARG A 7 -3.28 49.76 32.91
CA ARG A 7 -3.91 48.57 33.55
C ARG A 7 -5.40 48.81 33.85
N THR A 8 -5.80 50.03 34.27
CA THR A 8 -7.19 50.33 34.57
C THR A 8 -8.06 50.48 33.29
N ALA A 9 -7.50 51.03 32.21
CA ALA A 9 -8.16 51.07 30.92
C ALA A 9 -8.39 49.65 30.35
N ILE A 10 -7.41 48.77 30.48
CA ILE A 10 -7.50 47.39 30.00
C ILE A 10 -8.60 46.63 30.77
N THR A 11 -8.73 46.80 32.10
CA THR A 11 -9.72 46.06 32.88
C THR A 11 -11.15 46.50 32.59
N GLU A 12 -11.42 47.78 32.27
CA GLU A 12 -12.75 48.25 31.87
C GLU A 12 -13.15 47.74 30.48
N TYR A 13 -12.21 47.68 29.52
CA TYR A 13 -12.47 47.08 28.20
C TYR A 13 -12.71 45.57 28.32
N PHE A 14 -11.98 44.86 29.17
CA PHE A 14 -12.19 43.44 29.43
C PHE A 14 -13.57 43.14 30.04
N ALA A 15 -14.08 43.98 30.95
CA ALA A 15 -15.37 43.77 31.56
C ALA A 15 -16.54 43.97 30.54
N LYS A 16 -16.40 44.90 29.59
CA LYS A 16 -17.39 45.21 28.59
C LYS A 16 -17.43 44.21 27.43
N TYR A 17 -16.27 43.65 27.06
CA TYR A 17 -16.12 42.76 25.91
C TYR A 17 -15.78 41.32 26.28
N LYS A 18 -16.03 40.91 27.53
CA LYS A 18 -15.72 39.57 28.03
C LYS A 18 -16.26 38.43 27.14
N PHE A 19 -17.46 38.62 26.58
CA PHE A 19 -18.07 37.63 25.69
C PHE A 19 -17.38 37.59 24.33
N VAL A 20 -16.98 38.75 23.79
CA VAL A 20 -16.25 38.80 22.51
C VAL A 20 -14.86 38.17 22.65
N LEU A 21 -14.20 38.45 23.76
CA LEU A 21 -12.87 37.86 24.05
C LEU A 21 -12.96 36.38 24.30
N LEU A 22 -14.02 35.90 24.94
CA LEU A 22 -14.28 34.46 25.12
C LEU A 22 -14.48 33.78 23.77
N ILE A 23 -15.22 34.39 22.84
CA ILE A 23 -15.41 33.83 21.48
C ILE A 23 -14.10 33.81 20.71
N ILE A 24 -13.27 34.85 20.81
CA ILE A 24 -11.95 34.86 20.15
C ILE A 24 -11.03 33.76 20.71
N VAL A 25 -10.97 33.64 22.04
CA VAL A 25 -10.18 32.58 22.69
C VAL A 25 -10.70 31.20 22.29
N LEU A 26 -12.01 31.00 22.25
CA LEU A 26 -12.61 29.75 21.79
C LEU A 26 -12.27 29.46 20.32
N GLY A 27 -12.25 30.47 19.46
CA GLY A 27 -11.86 30.35 18.06
C GLY A 27 -10.38 29.96 17.91
N ILE A 28 -9.51 30.56 18.72
CA ILE A 28 -8.07 30.20 18.74
C ILE A 28 -7.86 28.78 19.24
N ILE A 29 -8.60 28.35 20.27
CA ILE A 29 -8.54 26.97 20.79
C ILE A 29 -9.01 25.97 19.72
N LEU A 30 -10.10 26.28 19.00
CA LEU A 30 -10.58 25.47 17.88
C LEU A 30 -9.56 25.38 16.73
N MET A 31 -8.80 26.44 16.48
CA MET A 31 -7.76 26.47 15.45
C MET A 31 -6.48 25.71 15.88
N LEU A 32 -6.24 25.60 17.18
CA LEU A 32 -5.10 24.84 17.76
C LEU A 32 -5.41 23.36 17.97
N ILE A 33 -6.69 22.94 17.88
CA ILE A 33 -7.02 21.52 17.82
C ILE A 33 -6.51 21.03 16.46
N PRO A 34 -5.45 20.21 16.40
CA PRO A 34 -5.08 19.60 15.13
C PRO A 34 -6.30 18.79 14.70
N THR A 35 -6.97 19.25 13.64
CA THR A 35 -7.91 18.41 12.92
C THR A 35 -7.02 17.32 12.37
N GLU A 36 -6.95 16.15 13.04
CA GLU A 36 -6.56 14.94 12.35
C GLU A 36 -7.55 14.89 11.19
N GLU A 37 -7.09 15.31 10.01
CA GLU A 37 -7.70 14.87 8.79
C GLU A 37 -7.68 13.35 8.91
N LYS A 38 -8.79 12.78 9.38
CA LYS A 38 -9.13 11.44 9.00
C LYS A 38 -9.05 11.50 7.48
N GLN A 39 -7.89 11.17 6.94
CA GLN A 39 -7.83 10.70 5.57
C GLN A 39 -8.90 9.61 5.55
N GLU A 40 -10.12 9.99 5.11
CA GLU A 40 -11.02 9.01 4.58
C GLU A 40 -10.13 8.25 3.60
N LYS A 41 -9.70 7.09 4.05
CA LYS A 41 -9.14 6.10 3.16
C LYS A 41 -10.24 5.96 2.12
N ILE A 42 -10.10 6.76 1.04
CA ILE A 42 -10.78 6.47 -0.22
C ILE A 42 -10.66 4.96 -0.27
N PRO A 43 -11.75 4.20 -0.46
CA PRO A 43 -11.60 2.80 -0.76
C PRO A 43 -10.79 2.77 -2.06
N VAL A 44 -9.48 2.90 -1.91
CA VAL A 44 -8.55 2.43 -2.91
C VAL A 44 -8.99 0.99 -2.99
N LEU A 45 -9.64 0.62 -4.11
CA LEU A 45 -9.71 -0.78 -4.49
C LEU A 45 -8.38 -1.36 -4.02
N PRO A 46 -8.41 -2.44 -3.23
CA PRO A 46 -7.15 -2.96 -2.72
C PRO A 46 -6.23 -3.00 -3.92
N SER A 47 -5.25 -2.12 -3.90
CA SER A 47 -4.14 -2.24 -4.84
C SER A 47 -3.63 -3.63 -4.54
N ILE A 48 -3.88 -4.56 -5.45
CA ILE A 48 -3.28 -5.90 -5.43
C ILE A 48 -1.83 -5.68 -5.88
N THR A 49 -1.21 -4.71 -5.26
CA THR A 49 0.22 -4.48 -5.27
C THR A 49 0.69 -5.15 -3.98
N GLY A 50 0.55 -6.49 -3.93
CA GLY A 50 1.37 -7.26 -3.03
C GLY A 50 2.79 -6.95 -3.45
N THR A 51 3.47 -6.08 -2.72
CA THR A 51 4.90 -5.83 -2.89
C THR A 51 5.61 -7.16 -2.65
N GLU A 52 6.71 -7.43 -3.34
CA GLU A 52 7.56 -8.62 -3.08
C GLU A 52 7.71 -8.87 -1.57
N ALA A 53 7.99 -7.80 -0.81
CA ALA A 53 8.09 -7.81 0.64
C ALA A 53 6.83 -8.38 1.35
N ASP A 54 5.61 -8.10 0.87
CA ASP A 54 4.37 -8.63 1.45
C ASP A 54 4.24 -10.15 1.24
N MET A 55 4.74 -10.66 0.10
CA MET A 55 4.71 -12.10 -0.19
C MET A 55 5.79 -12.84 0.60
N GLU A 56 6.99 -12.28 0.71
CA GLU A 56 8.09 -12.80 1.50
C GLU A 56 7.68 -12.92 2.97
N GLU A 57 7.15 -11.85 3.57
CA GLU A 57 6.69 -11.85 4.96
C GLU A 57 5.58 -12.89 5.21
N LYS A 58 4.62 -13.03 4.30
CA LYS A 58 3.56 -14.05 4.40
C LYS A 58 4.14 -15.46 4.34
N LEU A 59 5.09 -15.70 3.45
CA LEU A 59 5.74 -16.99 3.35
C LEU A 59 6.58 -17.30 4.59
N GLU A 60 7.37 -16.36 5.10
CA GLU A 60 8.12 -16.52 6.35
C GLU A 60 7.22 -16.91 7.51
N ASN A 61 6.10 -16.21 7.67
CA ASN A 61 5.12 -16.48 8.72
C ASN A 61 4.49 -17.87 8.61
N ILE A 62 4.20 -18.35 7.40
CA ILE A 62 3.60 -19.67 7.17
C ILE A 62 4.64 -20.78 7.30
N LEU A 63 5.81 -20.60 6.68
CA LEU A 63 6.89 -21.60 6.70
C LEU A 63 7.44 -21.82 8.11
N GLY A 64 7.51 -20.76 8.92
CA GLY A 64 7.92 -20.84 10.33
C GLY A 64 7.00 -21.72 11.19
N GLN A 65 5.76 -21.96 10.77
CA GLN A 65 4.82 -22.84 11.46
C GLN A 65 5.02 -24.33 11.13
N ILE A 66 5.83 -24.64 10.10
CA ILE A 66 6.12 -26.02 9.74
C ILE A 66 7.06 -26.64 10.79
N ARG A 67 6.70 -27.83 11.28
CA ARG A 67 7.49 -28.52 12.30
C ARG A 67 8.93 -28.75 11.83
N GLY A 68 9.89 -28.25 12.61
CA GLY A 68 11.32 -28.44 12.36
C GLY A 68 11.97 -27.38 11.49
N VAL A 69 11.24 -26.42 10.95
CA VAL A 69 11.79 -25.30 10.15
C VAL A 69 12.49 -24.29 11.05
N GLY A 70 11.86 -23.90 12.17
CA GLY A 70 12.36 -22.87 13.07
C GLY A 70 12.29 -21.49 12.43
N LYS A 71 13.28 -20.65 12.74
CA LYS A 71 13.38 -19.31 12.11
C LYS A 71 13.64 -19.49 10.61
N VAL A 72 12.99 -18.70 9.79
CA VAL A 72 13.09 -18.74 8.33
C VAL A 72 13.18 -17.33 7.77
N ASP A 73 14.04 -17.16 6.79
CA ASP A 73 14.16 -15.94 5.99
C ASP A 73 13.94 -16.35 4.52
N VAL A 74 13.10 -15.61 3.80
CA VAL A 74 12.70 -15.92 2.42
C VAL A 74 13.10 -14.77 1.52
N MET A 75 13.66 -15.10 0.36
CA MET A 75 13.93 -14.17 -0.72
C MET A 75 13.35 -14.74 -2.02
N ILE A 76 12.51 -13.96 -2.68
CA ILE A 76 11.87 -14.33 -3.95
C ILE A 76 12.33 -13.35 -5.03
N THR A 77 12.56 -13.86 -6.23
CA THR A 77 12.87 -13.04 -7.38
C THR A 77 11.68 -13.05 -8.34
N GLU A 78 11.12 -11.88 -8.62
CA GLU A 78 10.07 -11.74 -9.62
C GLU A 78 10.64 -11.85 -11.04
N GLN A 79 9.89 -12.51 -11.91
CA GLN A 79 10.13 -12.53 -13.34
C GLN A 79 9.42 -11.35 -14.01
N THR A 80 8.18 -11.12 -13.59
CA THR A 80 7.33 -10.03 -14.09
C THR A 80 6.50 -9.52 -12.92
N GLY A 81 6.49 -8.22 -12.71
CA GLY A 81 5.66 -7.59 -11.68
C GLY A 81 4.16 -7.68 -12.02
N ALA A 82 3.32 -7.28 -11.07
CA ALA A 82 1.88 -7.19 -11.30
C ALA A 82 1.56 -6.19 -12.42
N GLU A 83 0.73 -6.60 -13.38
CA GLU A 83 0.30 -5.76 -14.50
C GLU A 83 -1.16 -5.40 -14.38
N THR A 84 -1.47 -4.09 -14.47
CA THR A 84 -2.84 -3.60 -14.48
C THR A 84 -3.22 -3.19 -15.90
N ILE A 85 -4.19 -3.90 -16.48
CA ILE A 85 -4.75 -3.60 -17.80
C ILE A 85 -5.99 -2.73 -17.61
N TYR A 86 -5.98 -1.55 -18.23
CA TYR A 86 -7.12 -0.64 -18.21
C TYR A 86 -8.02 -0.85 -19.41
N GLN A 87 -9.33 -0.69 -19.20
CA GLN A 87 -10.31 -0.71 -20.27
C GLN A 87 -10.02 0.41 -21.27
N ALA A 88 -10.00 0.05 -22.54
CA ALA A 88 -9.83 1.00 -23.63
C ALA A 88 -10.98 0.87 -24.62
N ASP A 89 -11.49 2.01 -25.08
CA ASP A 89 -12.38 2.07 -26.24
C ASP A 89 -11.52 2.07 -27.50
N GLU A 90 -11.88 1.24 -28.45
CA GLU A 90 -11.17 1.10 -29.73
C GLU A 90 -12.10 1.56 -30.87
N ASP A 91 -11.77 2.73 -31.43
CA ASP A 91 -12.41 3.23 -32.65
C ASP A 91 -11.58 2.79 -33.87
N SER A 92 -12.12 1.83 -34.61
CA SER A 92 -11.51 1.40 -35.87
C SER A 92 -12.27 1.97 -37.05
N ALA A 93 -11.60 2.83 -37.84
CA ALA A 93 -12.10 3.29 -39.12
C ALA A 93 -11.36 2.54 -40.24
N GLU A 94 -12.12 1.71 -40.97
CA GLU A 94 -11.63 1.02 -42.14
C GLU A 94 -11.99 1.82 -43.40
N GLY A 95 -11.01 2.41 -44.09
CA GLY A 95 -11.12 2.99 -45.40
C GLY A 95 -10.37 2.10 -46.40
N GLU A 96 -10.73 2.14 -47.67
CA GLU A 96 -10.20 1.25 -48.74
C GLU A 96 -8.67 1.23 -48.86
N THR A 97 -7.96 2.23 -48.28
CA THR A 97 -6.50 2.35 -48.35
C THR A 97 -5.81 2.68 -47.00
N ASN A 98 -6.59 2.92 -45.94
CA ASN A 98 -5.99 3.30 -44.64
C ASN A 98 -6.79 2.72 -43.47
N ARG A 99 -6.11 1.96 -42.62
CA ARG A 99 -6.64 1.47 -41.35
C ARG A 99 -6.14 2.36 -40.22
N SER A 100 -7.02 3.11 -39.59
CA SER A 100 -6.71 3.91 -38.41
C SER A 100 -7.36 3.29 -37.18
N VAL A 101 -6.56 2.91 -36.20
CA VAL A 101 -7.04 2.39 -34.89
C VAL A 101 -6.69 3.43 -33.83
N LYS A 102 -7.70 4.02 -33.21
CA LYS A 102 -7.55 4.90 -32.06
C LYS A 102 -7.97 4.15 -30.80
N ARG A 103 -7.05 3.99 -29.86
CA ARG A 103 -7.31 3.47 -28.51
C ARG A 103 -7.39 4.63 -27.52
N LYS A 104 -8.45 4.68 -26.74
CA LYS A 104 -8.64 5.65 -25.68
C LYS A 104 -8.99 4.94 -24.38
N THR A 105 -8.16 5.13 -23.34
CA THR A 105 -8.45 4.58 -22.02
C THR A 105 -9.75 5.16 -21.46
N VAL A 106 -10.63 4.31 -20.98
CA VAL A 106 -11.87 4.72 -20.31
C VAL A 106 -11.53 5.28 -18.94
N ILE A 107 -11.82 6.57 -18.73
CA ILE A 107 -11.57 7.27 -17.47
C ILE A 107 -12.90 7.41 -16.74
N VAL A 108 -12.94 6.98 -15.49
CA VAL A 108 -14.07 7.18 -14.60
C VAL A 108 -13.73 8.33 -13.65
N SER A 109 -14.63 9.32 -13.60
CA SER A 109 -14.50 10.46 -12.70
C SER A 109 -15.44 10.30 -11.52
N GLY A 110 -14.91 10.28 -10.30
CA GLY A 110 -15.67 10.25 -9.06
C GLY A 110 -14.96 11.08 -7.97
N ASN A 111 -15.72 11.86 -7.19
CA ASN A 111 -15.21 12.67 -6.07
C ASN A 111 -13.98 13.54 -6.40
N GLY A 112 -13.91 14.11 -7.60
CA GLY A 112 -12.79 14.98 -8.01
C GLY A 112 -11.53 14.23 -8.44
N THR A 113 -11.51 12.89 -8.41
CA THR A 113 -10.39 12.07 -8.86
C THR A 113 -10.76 11.37 -10.17
N GLN A 114 -9.85 11.39 -11.13
CA GLN A 114 -9.98 10.65 -12.38
C GLN A 114 -9.09 9.41 -12.30
N SER A 115 -9.67 8.24 -12.55
CA SER A 115 -8.94 6.97 -12.60
C SER A 115 -9.33 6.16 -13.83
N GLY A 116 -8.38 5.43 -14.40
CA GLY A 116 -8.67 4.49 -15.49
C GLY A 116 -9.53 3.34 -14.95
N LEU A 117 -10.50 2.92 -15.75
CA LEU A 117 -11.31 1.74 -15.43
C LEU A 117 -10.43 0.48 -15.58
N VAL A 118 -10.16 -0.21 -14.47
CA VAL A 118 -9.37 -1.45 -14.47
C VAL A 118 -10.17 -2.56 -15.12
N GLN A 119 -9.62 -3.17 -16.15
CA GLN A 119 -10.21 -4.33 -16.84
C GLN A 119 -9.73 -5.62 -16.20
N THR A 120 -8.41 -5.75 -15.99
CA THR A 120 -7.81 -6.96 -15.45
C THR A 120 -6.54 -6.60 -14.66
N VAL A 121 -6.30 -7.31 -13.58
CA VAL A 121 -5.03 -7.28 -12.87
C VAL A 121 -4.41 -8.67 -12.98
N THR A 122 -3.25 -8.74 -13.62
CA THR A 122 -2.46 -9.97 -13.71
C THR A 122 -1.53 -10.01 -12.50
N PRO A 123 -1.53 -11.10 -11.71
CA PRO A 123 -0.61 -11.24 -10.58
C PRO A 123 0.84 -11.34 -11.04
N PRO A 124 1.82 -11.03 -10.18
CA PRO A 124 3.23 -11.20 -10.50
C PRO A 124 3.57 -12.67 -10.73
N THR A 125 4.59 -12.90 -11.56
CA THR A 125 5.18 -14.22 -11.76
C THR A 125 6.58 -14.26 -11.19
N TYR A 126 6.98 -15.40 -10.61
CA TYR A 126 8.23 -15.53 -9.90
C TYR A 126 9.22 -16.39 -10.66
N LEU A 127 10.51 -16.00 -10.64
CA LEU A 127 11.59 -16.69 -11.32
C LEU A 127 12.22 -17.80 -10.45
N GLY A 128 12.43 -17.50 -9.16
CA GLY A 128 13.07 -18.39 -8.23
C GLY A 128 12.96 -17.92 -6.78
N ALA A 129 13.33 -18.78 -5.83
CA ALA A 129 13.33 -18.46 -4.41
C ALA A 129 14.53 -19.06 -3.70
N ILE A 130 15.04 -18.32 -2.70
CA ILE A 130 16.07 -18.78 -1.74
C ILE A 130 15.46 -18.72 -0.36
N ILE A 131 15.48 -19.83 0.35
CA ILE A 131 14.97 -19.96 1.70
C ILE A 131 16.11 -20.38 2.64
N VAL A 132 16.31 -19.61 3.71
CA VAL A 132 17.30 -19.91 4.75
C VAL A 132 16.56 -20.20 6.03
N CYS A 133 16.68 -21.43 6.57
CA CYS A 133 15.95 -21.82 7.79
C CYS A 133 16.81 -22.67 8.72
N GLN A 134 16.51 -22.62 10.02
CA GLN A 134 17.26 -23.37 11.05
C GLN A 134 17.24 -24.89 10.80
N GLY A 135 16.08 -25.40 10.35
CA GLY A 135 15.93 -26.83 10.04
C GLY A 135 16.42 -27.23 8.66
N GLY A 136 17.07 -26.32 7.92
CA GLY A 136 17.55 -26.55 6.55
C GLY A 136 18.59 -27.65 6.39
N GLY A 137 19.17 -28.17 7.46
CA GLY A 137 20.04 -29.33 7.44
C GLY A 137 19.31 -30.67 7.19
N SER A 138 17.99 -30.72 7.53
CA SER A 138 17.17 -31.92 7.38
C SER A 138 16.57 -32.05 5.97
N GLN A 139 16.76 -33.19 5.32
CA GLN A 139 16.21 -33.43 4.00
C GLN A 139 14.67 -33.39 3.96
N SER A 140 14.02 -33.87 5.03
CA SER A 140 12.56 -33.84 5.13
C SER A 140 12.03 -32.40 5.22
N VAL A 141 12.72 -31.52 5.97
CA VAL A 141 12.39 -30.12 6.08
C VAL A 141 12.61 -29.40 4.75
N LYS A 142 13.74 -29.63 4.10
CA LYS A 142 14.02 -29.07 2.77
C LYS A 142 12.90 -29.37 1.78
N LEU A 143 12.48 -30.63 1.71
CA LEU A 143 11.45 -31.07 0.79
C LEU A 143 10.08 -30.44 1.15
N ALA A 144 9.74 -30.38 2.44
CA ALA A 144 8.48 -29.78 2.90
C ALA A 144 8.42 -28.29 2.56
N VAL A 145 9.50 -27.55 2.84
CA VAL A 145 9.61 -26.11 2.55
C VAL A 145 9.56 -25.86 1.03
N ALA A 146 10.35 -26.60 0.24
CA ALA A 146 10.38 -26.45 -1.21
C ALA A 146 9.01 -26.71 -1.84
N ASN A 147 8.30 -27.77 -1.41
CA ASN A 147 6.95 -28.06 -1.88
C ASN A 147 5.94 -26.97 -1.50
N ALA A 148 6.03 -26.45 -0.27
CA ALA A 148 5.13 -25.39 0.20
C ALA A 148 5.33 -24.10 -0.62
N VAL A 149 6.57 -23.69 -0.84
CA VAL A 149 6.91 -22.51 -1.65
C VAL A 149 6.47 -22.71 -3.10
N SER A 150 6.76 -23.87 -3.69
CA SER A 150 6.34 -24.20 -5.07
C SER A 150 4.82 -24.11 -5.23
N ALA A 151 4.05 -24.65 -4.27
CA ALA A 151 2.60 -24.61 -4.31
C ALA A 151 2.03 -23.19 -4.16
N ALA A 152 2.69 -22.33 -3.38
CA ALA A 152 2.24 -20.96 -3.13
C ALA A 152 2.60 -19.99 -4.26
N THR A 153 3.76 -20.16 -4.89
CA THR A 153 4.34 -19.21 -5.85
C THR A 153 4.29 -19.67 -7.31
N GLY A 154 4.08 -20.98 -7.55
CA GLY A 154 4.17 -21.58 -8.88
C GLY A 154 5.62 -21.79 -9.37
N ILE A 155 6.64 -21.49 -8.54
CA ILE A 155 8.04 -21.73 -8.87
C ILE A 155 8.29 -23.23 -8.91
N THR A 156 9.00 -23.71 -9.93
CA THR A 156 9.38 -25.11 -10.04
C THR A 156 10.47 -25.47 -9.01
N LEU A 157 10.46 -26.70 -8.51
CA LEU A 157 11.35 -27.15 -7.42
C LEU A 157 12.84 -27.00 -7.72
N ASP A 158 13.24 -27.06 -8.98
CA ASP A 158 14.61 -26.86 -9.46
C ASP A 158 15.12 -25.42 -9.30
N ARG A 159 14.19 -24.46 -9.12
CA ARG A 159 14.50 -23.05 -8.93
C ARG A 159 14.31 -22.57 -7.48
N ILE A 160 14.08 -23.51 -6.57
CA ILE A 160 13.94 -23.25 -5.14
C ILE A 160 15.17 -23.82 -4.42
N SER A 161 15.91 -22.97 -3.72
CA SER A 161 17.05 -23.36 -2.91
C SER A 161 16.73 -23.22 -1.43
N VAL A 162 16.85 -24.34 -0.67
CA VAL A 162 16.65 -24.33 0.79
C VAL A 162 17.98 -24.60 1.47
N LEU A 163 18.43 -23.65 2.29
CA LEU A 163 19.72 -23.64 2.95
C LEU A 163 19.56 -23.65 4.48
N GLU A 164 20.56 -24.18 5.16
CA GLU A 164 20.61 -24.16 6.61
C GLU A 164 21.10 -22.80 7.13
N MET A 165 20.40 -22.24 8.12
CA MET A 165 20.78 -21.03 8.80
C MET A 165 21.95 -21.33 9.76
N LYS A 166 22.95 -20.44 9.82
CA LYS A 166 24.08 -20.53 10.76
C LYS A 166 23.66 -20.19 12.18
#